data_1f06a1492d8af501b2ee6b83c922770b
#
_entry.id   1f06a1492d8af501b2ee6b83c922770b
#
_cell.length_a   1.000
_cell.length_b   1.000
_cell.length_c   1.000
_cell.angle_alpha   90.00
_cell.angle_beta   90.00
_cell.angle_gamma   90.00
#
_symmetry.space_group_name_H-M   'P 1'
#
loop_
_entity.id
_entity.type
_entity.pdbx_description
1 polymer ?
#
loop_
_entity_poly.entity_id
_entity_poly.type
_entity_poly.pdbx_seq_one_letter_code
_entity_poly.pdbx_strand_id
1 'polypeptide(L)'
;VLVDADLHRREASEQAGALTGPGLSDVLSGRTSVDKALHTRDGAPILSAGTAVGNGAELLATDSFTDLLNDLGSHYETVIVTGAPILTSADAAVVAPRVSSVVPVVGATKVRRSQLQQALELLELCQASVGGLVLTNAKTSTRTREVVGA
;
A
#
# COMPACT_ATOMS: atom_id res chain seq x y z
N VAL A 1 -11.14 0.01 4.72
CA VAL A 1 -11.04 -0.25 3.27
C VAL A 1 -9.60 -0.59 2.90
N LEU A 2 -9.40 -1.51 1.96
CA LEU A 2 -8.11 -1.84 1.36
C LEU A 2 -7.99 -1.13 0.00
N VAL A 3 -6.85 -0.47 -0.25
CA VAL A 3 -6.55 0.20 -1.52
C VAL A 3 -5.27 -0.40 -2.09
N ASP A 4 -5.32 -0.95 -3.30
CA ASP A 4 -4.14 -1.47 -3.99
C ASP A 4 -3.48 -0.37 -4.84
N ALA A 5 -2.42 0.22 -4.31
CA ALA A 5 -1.63 1.24 -4.99
C ALA A 5 -0.39 0.67 -5.72
N ASP A 6 -0.22 -0.66 -5.79
CA ASP A 6 0.75 -1.27 -6.71
C ASP A 6 0.12 -1.41 -8.10
N LEU A 7 0.09 -0.31 -8.86
CA LEU A 7 -0.56 -0.25 -10.18
C LEU A 7 0.14 -1.11 -11.25
N HIS A 8 1.34 -1.63 -10.96
CA HIS A 8 2.09 -2.46 -11.87
C HIS A 8 1.87 -3.95 -11.63
N ARG A 9 2.10 -4.43 -10.39
CA ARG A 9 2.00 -5.85 -10.06
C ARG A 9 0.58 -6.26 -9.70
N ARG A 10 -0.16 -5.37 -9.04
CA ARG A 10 -1.55 -5.58 -8.63
C ARG A 10 -1.76 -6.85 -7.80
N GLU A 11 -0.75 -7.19 -6.98
CA GLU A 11 -0.75 -8.45 -6.22
C GLU A 11 -1.89 -8.52 -5.20
N ALA A 12 -2.22 -7.41 -4.53
CA ALA A 12 -3.35 -7.38 -3.60
C ALA A 12 -4.69 -7.53 -4.34
N SER A 13 -4.84 -6.91 -5.52
CA SER A 13 -6.02 -7.08 -6.38
C SER A 13 -6.16 -8.51 -6.87
N GLU A 14 -5.05 -9.17 -7.24
CA GLU A 14 -5.04 -10.57 -7.67
C GLU A 14 -5.49 -11.50 -6.54
N GLN A 15 -4.90 -11.36 -5.35
CA GLN A 15 -5.27 -12.15 -4.17
C GLN A 15 -6.73 -11.93 -3.76
N ALA A 16 -7.23 -10.72 -3.94
CA ALA A 16 -8.64 -10.40 -3.73
C ALA A 16 -9.57 -10.92 -4.84
N GLY A 17 -9.03 -11.45 -5.95
CA GLY A 17 -9.83 -11.85 -7.11
C GLY A 17 -10.49 -10.66 -7.82
N ALA A 18 -9.91 -9.47 -7.71
CA ALA A 18 -10.44 -8.19 -8.21
C ALA A 18 -9.58 -7.59 -9.34
N LEU A 19 -9.00 -8.44 -10.19
CA LEU A 19 -8.20 -8.00 -11.35
C LEU A 19 -9.05 -7.49 -12.51
N THR A 20 -10.33 -7.82 -12.54
CA THR A 20 -11.26 -7.42 -13.60
C THR A 20 -12.16 -6.30 -13.10
N GLY A 21 -12.31 -5.26 -13.92
CA GLY A 21 -13.14 -4.11 -13.58
C GLY A 21 -12.33 -2.86 -13.25
N PRO A 22 -13.04 -1.74 -13.02
CA PRO A 22 -12.40 -0.48 -12.69
C PRO A 22 -11.80 -0.52 -11.27
N GLY A 23 -10.77 0.30 -11.04
CA GLY A 23 -10.11 0.43 -9.76
C GLY A 23 -9.42 1.79 -9.61
N LEU A 24 -8.40 1.84 -8.77
CA LEU A 24 -7.68 3.07 -8.41
C LEU A 24 -7.19 3.86 -9.62
N SER A 25 -6.54 3.21 -10.59
CA SER A 25 -6.04 3.89 -11.80
C SER A 25 -7.17 4.51 -12.63
N ASP A 26 -8.35 3.87 -12.64
CA ASP A 26 -9.52 4.35 -13.38
C ASP A 26 -10.17 5.54 -12.67
N VAL A 27 -10.22 5.51 -11.33
CA VAL A 27 -10.69 6.63 -10.51
C VAL A 27 -9.78 7.84 -10.68
N LEU A 28 -8.46 7.67 -10.51
CA LEU A 28 -7.49 8.75 -10.64
C LEU A 28 -7.43 9.35 -12.05
N SER A 29 -7.76 8.56 -13.06
CA SER A 29 -7.86 9.05 -14.44
C SER A 29 -9.24 9.66 -14.78
N GLY A 30 -10.17 9.73 -13.83
CA GLY A 30 -11.50 10.26 -14.03
C GLY A 30 -12.44 9.39 -14.90
N ARG A 31 -12.05 8.12 -15.15
CA ARG A 31 -12.84 7.17 -15.97
C ARG A 31 -14.03 6.57 -15.21
N THR A 32 -13.98 6.57 -13.90
CA THR A 32 -15.04 6.03 -13.04
C THR A 32 -15.08 6.75 -11.71
N SER A 33 -16.18 6.60 -10.96
CA SER A 33 -16.28 7.06 -9.56
C SER A 33 -15.81 5.98 -8.60
N VAL A 34 -15.41 6.39 -7.38
CA VAL A 34 -14.99 5.50 -6.30
C VAL A 34 -16.04 4.43 -6.00
N ASP A 35 -17.30 4.82 -5.88
CA ASP A 35 -18.41 3.90 -5.56
C ASP A 35 -18.56 2.76 -6.59
N LYS A 36 -18.26 3.04 -7.87
CA LYS A 36 -18.32 2.05 -8.94
C LYS A 36 -17.07 1.17 -9.01
N ALA A 37 -15.96 1.63 -8.46
CA ALA A 37 -14.69 0.94 -8.44
C ALA A 37 -14.48 0.11 -7.17
N LEU A 38 -15.24 0.39 -6.10
CA LEU A 38 -15.21 -0.38 -4.86
C LEU A 38 -15.87 -1.74 -5.05
N HIS A 39 -15.17 -2.78 -4.61
CA HIS A 39 -15.66 -4.15 -4.55
C HIS A 39 -15.69 -4.60 -3.10
N THR A 40 -16.55 -5.59 -2.79
CA THR A 40 -16.56 -6.20 -1.45
C THR A 40 -16.10 -7.65 -1.56
N ARG A 41 -15.10 -8.01 -0.78
CA ARG A 41 -14.61 -9.39 -0.66
C ARG A 41 -14.59 -9.80 0.80
N ASP A 42 -15.23 -10.92 1.12
CA ASP A 42 -15.31 -11.46 2.49
C ASP A 42 -15.74 -10.42 3.54
N GLY A 43 -16.65 -9.51 3.14
CA GLY A 43 -17.15 -8.42 3.97
C GLY A 43 -16.26 -7.18 4.04
N ALA A 44 -15.05 -7.18 3.43
CA ALA A 44 -14.16 -6.04 3.40
C ALA A 44 -14.26 -5.26 2.07
N PRO A 45 -14.40 -3.93 2.10
CA PRO A 45 -14.34 -3.10 0.90
C PRO A 45 -12.91 -3.01 0.37
N ILE A 46 -12.77 -3.17 -0.95
CA ILE A 46 -11.50 -3.16 -1.68
C ILE A 46 -11.61 -2.23 -2.88
N LEU A 47 -10.68 -1.29 -2.99
CA LEU A 47 -10.39 -0.56 -4.21
C LEU A 47 -9.18 -1.22 -4.89
N SER A 48 -9.45 -2.01 -5.92
CA SER A 48 -8.40 -2.69 -6.68
C SER A 48 -7.52 -1.70 -7.43
N ALA A 49 -6.36 -2.12 -7.92
CA ALA A 49 -5.47 -1.27 -8.71
C ALA A 49 -6.11 -0.79 -10.03
N GLY A 50 -7.07 -1.54 -10.56
CA GLY A 50 -7.80 -1.21 -11.79
C GLY A 50 -7.05 -1.56 -13.06
N THR A 51 -7.31 -0.80 -14.14
CA THR A 51 -6.68 -1.00 -15.44
C THR A 51 -5.16 -0.77 -15.36
N ALA A 52 -4.38 -1.65 -15.96
CA ALA A 52 -2.93 -1.51 -16.01
C ALA A 52 -2.54 -0.21 -16.75
N VAL A 53 -1.62 0.55 -16.18
CA VAL A 53 -1.18 1.85 -16.72
C VAL A 53 0.35 1.93 -16.74
N GLY A 54 0.89 2.67 -17.72
CA GLY A 54 2.34 2.90 -17.81
C GLY A 54 2.85 4.07 -16.95
N ASN A 55 1.94 4.91 -16.45
CA ASN A 55 2.25 6.14 -15.70
C ASN A 55 1.75 6.10 -14.24
N GLY A 56 1.85 4.94 -13.60
CA GLY A 56 1.34 4.73 -12.23
C GLY A 56 1.85 5.74 -11.22
N ALA A 57 3.16 5.99 -11.18
CA ALA A 57 3.76 6.98 -10.28
C ALA A 57 3.21 8.40 -10.49
N GLU A 58 2.97 8.80 -11.74
CA GLU A 58 2.39 10.11 -12.07
C GLU A 58 0.97 10.24 -11.53
N LEU A 59 0.13 9.19 -11.72
CA LEU A 59 -1.23 9.17 -11.19
C LEU A 59 -1.26 9.25 -9.66
N LEU A 60 -0.39 8.49 -9.00
CA LEU A 60 -0.27 8.48 -7.53
C LEU A 60 0.32 9.79 -6.99
N ALA A 61 1.04 10.57 -7.82
CA ALA A 61 1.59 11.87 -7.43
C ALA A 61 0.57 13.02 -7.49
N THR A 62 -0.61 12.79 -8.06
CA THR A 62 -1.64 13.84 -8.21
C THR A 62 -2.33 14.17 -6.88
N ASP A 63 -2.86 15.38 -6.77
CA ASP A 63 -3.70 15.79 -5.64
C ASP A 63 -4.96 14.91 -5.55
N SER A 64 -5.48 14.43 -6.68
CA SER A 64 -6.62 13.51 -6.73
C SER A 64 -6.42 12.24 -5.91
N PHE A 65 -5.19 11.74 -5.80
CA PHE A 65 -4.90 10.59 -4.93
C PHE A 65 -4.98 10.97 -3.45
N THR A 66 -4.49 12.13 -3.07
CA THR A 66 -4.58 12.65 -1.70
C THR A 66 -6.05 12.92 -1.33
N ASP A 67 -6.81 13.53 -2.22
CA ASP A 67 -8.24 13.80 -2.03
C ASP A 67 -9.03 12.50 -1.86
N LEU A 68 -8.71 11.48 -2.68
CA LEU A 68 -9.30 10.15 -2.56
C LEU A 68 -9.01 9.50 -1.20
N LEU A 69 -7.78 9.58 -0.71
CA LEU A 69 -7.43 9.01 0.61
C LEU A 69 -8.16 9.75 1.74
N ASN A 70 -8.30 11.06 1.64
CA ASN A 70 -9.06 11.86 2.60
C ASN A 70 -10.56 11.52 2.58
N ASP A 71 -11.13 11.36 1.40
CA ASP A 71 -12.53 10.95 1.23
C ASP A 71 -12.78 9.57 1.83
N LEU A 72 -11.94 8.58 1.50
CA LEU A 72 -12.01 7.25 2.10
C LEU A 72 -11.84 7.29 3.61
N GLY A 73 -10.91 8.12 4.14
CA GLY A 73 -10.69 8.31 5.57
C GLY A 73 -11.89 8.94 6.30
N SER A 74 -12.76 9.66 5.59
CA SER A 74 -14.01 10.20 6.16
C SER A 74 -15.14 9.15 6.27
N HIS A 75 -15.07 8.09 5.45
CA HIS A 75 -16.09 7.04 5.39
C HIS A 75 -15.69 5.74 6.10
N TYR A 76 -14.38 5.49 6.23
CA TYR A 76 -13.85 4.26 6.82
C TYR A 76 -12.93 4.59 8.00
N GLU A 77 -13.10 3.85 9.10
CA GLU A 77 -12.25 3.98 10.29
C GLU A 77 -10.77 3.74 9.98
N THR A 78 -10.48 2.85 9.04
CA THR A 78 -9.12 2.50 8.64
C THR A 78 -9.02 2.37 7.13
N VAL A 79 -8.04 3.05 6.54
CA VAL A 79 -7.64 2.93 5.12
C VAL A 79 -6.27 2.27 5.06
N ILE A 80 -6.23 1.05 4.53
CA ILE A 80 -4.98 0.31 4.33
C ILE A 80 -4.57 0.44 2.86
N VAL A 81 -3.42 1.03 2.61
CA VAL A 81 -2.86 1.18 1.26
C VAL A 81 -1.72 0.18 1.07
N THR A 82 -1.87 -0.74 0.13
CA THR A 82 -0.77 -1.62 -0.27
C THR A 82 0.03 -0.96 -1.38
N GLY A 83 1.34 -0.89 -1.21
CA GLY A 83 2.24 -0.27 -2.18
C GLY A 83 3.23 -1.26 -2.80
N ALA A 84 3.84 -0.83 -3.89
CA ALA A 84 4.95 -1.54 -4.51
C ALA A 84 6.18 -1.62 -3.59
N PRO A 85 7.11 -2.57 -3.80
CA PRO A 85 8.33 -2.65 -3.00
C PRO A 85 9.20 -1.40 -3.18
N ILE A 86 9.52 -0.73 -2.07
CA ILE A 86 10.17 0.60 -2.04
C ILE A 86 11.53 0.65 -2.74
N LEU A 87 12.29 -0.46 -2.75
CA LEU A 87 13.60 -0.49 -3.39
C LEU A 87 13.56 -0.67 -4.91
N THR A 88 12.40 -0.99 -5.48
CA THR A 88 12.29 -1.33 -6.90
C THR A 88 11.25 -0.51 -7.65
N SER A 89 10.48 0.32 -6.95
CA SER A 89 9.45 1.15 -7.57
C SER A 89 9.45 2.56 -6.98
N ALA A 90 9.37 3.56 -7.85
CA ALA A 90 9.16 4.95 -7.45
C ALA A 90 7.77 5.18 -6.83
N ASP A 91 6.80 4.36 -7.16
CA ASP A 91 5.40 4.48 -6.66
C ASP A 91 5.35 4.47 -5.14
N ALA A 92 6.14 3.59 -4.49
CA ALA A 92 6.19 3.52 -3.04
C ALA A 92 6.70 4.82 -2.39
N ALA A 93 7.69 5.47 -3.00
CA ALA A 93 8.22 6.75 -2.54
C ALA A 93 7.20 7.90 -2.71
N VAL A 94 6.32 7.77 -3.70
CA VAL A 94 5.23 8.73 -3.94
C VAL A 94 4.08 8.53 -2.96
N VAL A 95 3.72 7.30 -2.66
CA VAL A 95 2.61 6.96 -1.75
C VAL A 95 2.98 7.21 -0.28
N ALA A 96 4.21 6.87 0.12
CA ALA A 96 4.65 6.88 1.51
C ALA A 96 4.42 8.21 2.27
N PRO A 97 4.67 9.41 1.71
CA PRO A 97 4.41 10.68 2.40
C PRO A 97 2.92 11.07 2.44
N ARG A 98 2.04 10.35 1.75
CA ARG A 98 0.60 10.65 1.64
C ARG A 98 -0.27 9.85 2.61
N VAL A 99 0.33 8.97 3.36
CA VAL A 99 -0.35 8.15 4.37
C VAL A 99 0.09 8.58 5.77
N SER A 100 -0.76 8.36 6.77
CA SER A 100 -0.46 8.74 8.16
C SER A 100 0.67 7.91 8.76
N SER A 101 0.84 6.67 8.32
CA SER A 101 1.90 5.78 8.80
C SER A 101 2.24 4.69 7.78
N VAL A 102 3.52 4.36 7.68
CA VAL A 102 4.03 3.27 6.84
C VAL A 102 4.49 2.13 7.73
N VAL A 103 4.08 0.90 7.39
CA VAL A 103 4.54 -0.32 8.05
C VAL A 103 5.25 -1.18 7.00
N PRO A 104 6.60 -1.14 6.92
CA PRO A 104 7.35 -2.02 6.03
C PRO A 104 7.15 -3.49 6.40
N VAL A 105 6.82 -4.31 5.39
CA VAL A 105 6.70 -5.77 5.52
C VAL A 105 7.94 -6.42 4.93
N VAL A 106 8.69 -7.14 5.73
CA VAL A 106 10.02 -7.66 5.40
C VAL A 106 10.03 -9.19 5.52
N GLY A 107 10.37 -9.87 4.43
CA GLY A 107 10.61 -11.31 4.45
C GLY A 107 11.98 -11.63 5.08
N ALA A 108 12.01 -12.14 6.30
CA ALA A 108 13.24 -12.37 7.08
C ALA A 108 14.28 -13.26 6.37
N THR A 109 13.85 -14.15 5.47
CA THR A 109 14.72 -15.03 4.70
C THR A 109 15.09 -14.49 3.31
N LYS A 110 14.44 -13.40 2.87
CA LYS A 110 14.58 -12.87 1.51
C LYS A 110 15.30 -11.52 1.46
N VAL A 111 15.24 -10.73 2.56
CA VAL A 111 15.75 -9.37 2.62
C VAL A 111 17.01 -9.33 3.46
N ARG A 112 18.09 -8.75 2.93
CA ARG A 112 19.35 -8.51 3.66
C ARG A 112 19.22 -7.28 4.54
N ARG A 113 19.98 -7.24 5.64
CA ARG A 113 20.00 -6.08 6.55
C ARG A 113 20.30 -4.76 5.83
N SER A 114 21.24 -4.77 4.88
CA SER A 114 21.59 -3.58 4.08
C SER A 114 20.41 -3.09 3.22
N GLN A 115 19.61 -4.00 2.67
CA GLN A 115 18.41 -3.63 1.89
C GLN A 115 17.34 -3.02 2.79
N LEU A 116 17.14 -3.58 3.99
CA LEU A 116 16.22 -2.99 4.97
C LEU A 116 16.68 -1.58 5.36
N GLN A 117 17.98 -1.39 5.63
CA GLN A 117 18.53 -0.08 5.95
C GLN A 117 18.30 0.91 4.82
N GLN A 118 18.60 0.53 3.58
CA GLN A 118 18.31 1.34 2.39
C GLN A 118 16.82 1.72 2.28
N ALA A 119 15.93 0.77 2.53
CA ALA A 119 14.49 1.03 2.48
C ALA A 119 14.06 2.06 3.54
N LEU A 120 14.59 1.95 4.77
CA LEU A 120 14.30 2.91 5.83
C LEU A 120 14.87 4.30 5.53
N GLU A 121 16.10 4.39 5.00
CA GLU A 121 16.70 5.65 4.54
C GLU A 121 15.86 6.33 3.44
N LEU A 122 15.33 5.55 2.48
CA LEU A 122 14.43 6.08 1.45
C LEU A 122 13.12 6.60 2.05
N LEU A 123 12.53 5.88 3.00
CA LEU A 123 11.31 6.33 3.67
C LEU A 123 11.56 7.63 4.44
N GLU A 124 12.70 7.77 5.10
CA GLU A 124 13.11 8.99 5.80
C GLU A 124 13.30 10.16 4.80
N LEU A 125 13.98 9.93 3.68
CA LEU A 125 14.14 10.93 2.61
C LEU A 125 12.81 11.40 2.04
N CYS A 126 11.83 10.51 1.94
CA CYS A 126 10.46 10.84 1.52
C CYS A 126 9.62 11.48 2.63
N GLN A 127 10.19 11.70 3.82
CA GLN A 127 9.47 12.24 4.99
C GLN A 127 8.28 11.37 5.43
N ALA A 128 8.35 10.06 5.18
CA ALA A 128 7.32 9.13 5.57
C ALA A 128 7.39 8.81 7.07
N SER A 129 6.24 8.75 7.72
CA SER A 129 6.14 8.33 9.12
C SER A 129 6.18 6.80 9.19
N VAL A 130 7.21 6.21 9.77
CA VAL A 130 7.32 4.76 9.96
C VAL A 130 6.75 4.38 11.32
N GLY A 131 5.59 3.72 11.34
CA GLY A 131 4.88 3.31 12.57
C GLY A 131 5.37 1.99 13.16
N GLY A 132 6.12 1.20 12.39
CA GLY A 132 6.62 -0.09 12.85
C GLY A 132 7.18 -0.93 11.70
N LEU A 133 7.53 -2.18 11.98
CA LEU A 133 8.04 -3.14 11.02
C LEU A 133 7.40 -4.51 11.24
N VAL A 134 6.99 -5.17 10.18
CA VAL A 134 6.51 -6.56 10.21
C VAL A 134 7.53 -7.49 9.58
N LEU A 135 7.98 -8.49 10.33
CA LEU A 135 8.82 -9.57 9.82
C LEU A 135 7.96 -10.79 9.49
N THR A 136 8.02 -11.23 8.23
CA THR A 136 7.38 -12.47 7.77
C THR A 136 8.42 -13.56 7.55
N ASN A 137 8.00 -14.84 7.61
CA ASN A 137 8.87 -16.00 7.42
C ASN A 137 10.08 -16.04 8.39
N ALA A 138 9.96 -15.41 9.55
CA ALA A 138 10.97 -15.50 10.59
C ALA A 138 10.89 -16.90 11.24
N LYS A 139 12.05 -17.57 11.40
CA LYS A 139 12.11 -18.76 12.24
C LYS A 139 11.98 -18.31 13.69
N THR A 140 10.86 -18.58 14.32
CA THR A 140 10.67 -18.36 15.76
C THR A 140 11.62 -19.29 16.53
N SER A 141 12.67 -18.74 17.11
CA SER A 141 13.34 -19.43 18.21
C SER A 141 12.47 -19.24 19.45
N THR A 142 12.37 -20.26 20.31
CA THR A 142 11.47 -20.39 21.47
C THR A 142 11.68 -19.30 22.57
N ARG A 143 12.17 -18.13 22.25
CA ARG A 143 12.36 -16.96 23.12
C ARG A 143 11.69 -15.70 22.57
N THR A 144 10.40 -15.81 22.28
CA THR A 144 9.61 -14.59 22.04
C THR A 144 9.07 -14.13 23.39
N ARG A 145 9.69 -13.13 24.01
CA ARG A 145 9.05 -12.33 25.04
C ARG A 145 8.00 -11.49 24.33
N GLU A 146 6.74 -11.73 24.61
CA GLU A 146 5.69 -10.76 24.31
C GLU A 146 6.02 -9.48 25.10
N VAL A 147 6.37 -8.42 24.39
CA VAL A 147 6.36 -7.07 24.94
C VAL A 147 4.94 -6.57 24.75
N VAL A 148 4.08 -6.84 25.72
CA VAL A 148 2.80 -6.15 25.85
C VAL A 148 3.17 -4.75 26.34
N GLY A 149 3.10 -3.77 25.43
CA GLY A 149 3.24 -2.35 25.77
C GLY A 149 2.07 -1.89 26.61
N ALA A 150 2.39 -1.22 27.69
CA ALA A 150 1.44 -0.48 28.52
C ALA A 150 1.03 0.82 27.80
#